data_80b1834a6d5b14e6b925b49efa5da866
#
_entry.id   80b1834a6d5b14e6b925b49efa5da866
#
_cell.length_a   1.000
_cell.length_b   1.000
_cell.length_c   1.000
_cell.angle_alpha   90.00
_cell.angle_beta   90.00
_cell.angle_gamma   90.00
#
_symmetry.space_group_name_H-M   'P 1'
#
loop_
_entity.id
_entity.type
_entity.pdbx_description
1 polymer ?
#
loop_
_entity_poly.entity_id
_entity_poly.type
_entity_poly.pdbx_seq_one_letter_code
_entity_poly.pdbx_strand_id
1 'polypeptide(L)'
;MIRELELKDRENVLEVVKDIWEGDDYIPAAFDSWVSDSDCHFMGMWKDEALVGVANLRRLSPAVGWLEGMRIKPELQGKGYGRELAVEMMRLARNEGLKELYFSTYFDNLASIKINESLGFSRVAVFTNLELELKPSVDLEIELKYAGLQIGQEIPEIEA
;
A
#
# COMPACT_ATOMS: atom_id res chain seq x y z
N MET A 1 -7.66 6.51 -18.41
CA MET A 1 -8.58 5.41 -18.06
C MET A 1 -8.00 4.65 -16.87
N ILE A 2 -8.84 4.30 -15.89
CA ILE A 2 -8.41 3.44 -14.76
C ILE A 2 -9.29 2.18 -14.82
N ARG A 3 -8.66 1.00 -14.72
CA ARG A 3 -9.35 -0.30 -14.76
C ARG A 3 -8.60 -1.34 -13.91
N GLU A 4 -9.25 -2.43 -13.58
CA GLU A 4 -8.61 -3.59 -12.98
C GLU A 4 -7.53 -4.16 -13.93
N LEU A 5 -6.45 -4.63 -13.30
CA LEU A 5 -5.35 -5.32 -13.97
C LEU A 5 -5.67 -6.81 -14.09
N GLU A 6 -5.19 -7.38 -15.16
CA GLU A 6 -5.30 -8.80 -15.47
C GLU A 6 -3.90 -9.43 -15.57
N LEU A 7 -3.79 -10.75 -15.52
CA LEU A 7 -2.50 -11.45 -15.63
C LEU A 7 -1.69 -11.04 -16.87
N LYS A 8 -2.36 -10.71 -17.97
CA LYS A 8 -1.72 -10.23 -19.21
C LYS A 8 -1.05 -8.86 -19.06
N ASP A 9 -1.40 -8.08 -18.03
CA ASP A 9 -0.85 -6.74 -17.81
C ASP A 9 0.47 -6.76 -17.01
N ARG A 10 0.98 -7.96 -16.65
CA ARG A 10 2.17 -8.14 -15.82
C ARG A 10 3.36 -7.33 -16.29
N GLU A 11 3.72 -7.43 -17.57
CA GLU A 11 4.88 -6.73 -18.12
C GLU A 11 4.74 -5.20 -18.02
N ASN A 12 3.52 -4.69 -18.19
CA ASN A 12 3.25 -3.25 -18.02
C ASN A 12 3.44 -2.82 -16.56
N VAL A 13 3.06 -3.67 -15.59
CA VAL A 13 3.25 -3.40 -14.16
C VAL A 13 4.72 -3.41 -13.80
N LEU A 14 5.49 -4.41 -14.28
CA LEU A 14 6.94 -4.47 -14.09
C LEU A 14 7.63 -3.20 -14.60
N GLU A 15 7.19 -2.69 -15.76
CA GLU A 15 7.71 -1.45 -16.33
C GLU A 15 7.38 -0.20 -15.48
N VAL A 16 6.24 -0.19 -14.74
CA VAL A 16 5.90 0.90 -13.82
C VAL A 16 6.83 0.94 -12.61
N VAL A 17 7.22 -0.24 -12.09
CA VAL A 17 7.90 -0.35 -10.80
C VAL A 17 9.42 -0.57 -10.91
N LYS A 18 9.96 -0.81 -12.09
CA LYS A 18 11.36 -1.21 -12.31
C LYS A 18 12.40 -0.28 -11.69
N ASP A 19 12.12 1.02 -11.65
CA ASP A 19 13.04 2.05 -11.14
C ASP A 19 12.62 2.57 -9.75
N ILE A 20 11.63 1.93 -9.11
CA ILE A 20 11.18 2.29 -7.77
C ILE A 20 12.04 1.52 -6.76
N TRP A 21 12.56 2.23 -5.74
CA TRP A 21 13.46 1.70 -4.73
C TRP A 21 14.63 0.89 -5.31
N GLU A 22 15.27 1.46 -6.35
CA GLU A 22 16.40 0.82 -7.02
C GLU A 22 16.09 -0.58 -7.59
N GLY A 23 14.79 -0.82 -7.90
CA GLY A 23 14.31 -2.11 -8.44
C GLY A 23 13.90 -3.12 -7.38
N ASP A 24 13.91 -2.77 -6.09
CA ASP A 24 13.53 -3.65 -4.98
C ASP A 24 12.07 -3.43 -4.54
N ASP A 25 11.15 -3.26 -5.51
CA ASP A 25 9.72 -3.14 -5.23
C ASP A 25 9.08 -4.52 -5.03
N TYR A 26 8.21 -4.65 -4.02
CA TYR A 26 7.55 -5.91 -3.70
C TYR A 26 6.38 -6.26 -4.64
N ILE A 27 5.88 -5.30 -5.44
CA ILE A 27 4.73 -5.52 -6.35
C ILE A 27 4.96 -6.66 -7.34
N PRO A 28 6.17 -6.86 -7.94
CA PRO A 28 6.42 -8.01 -8.80
C PRO A 28 6.12 -9.36 -8.15
N ALA A 29 6.43 -9.51 -6.86
CA ALA A 29 6.15 -10.73 -6.10
C ALA A 29 4.67 -10.85 -5.69
N ALA A 30 3.99 -9.73 -5.46
CA ALA A 30 2.59 -9.70 -5.05
C ALA A 30 1.59 -9.78 -6.23
N PHE A 31 2.04 -9.50 -7.46
CA PHE A 31 1.18 -9.30 -8.64
C PHE A 31 0.17 -10.42 -8.85
N ASP A 32 0.63 -11.68 -8.94
CA ASP A 32 -0.24 -12.81 -9.26
C ASP A 32 -1.29 -13.05 -8.17
N SER A 33 -0.91 -12.85 -6.91
CA SER A 33 -1.83 -12.99 -5.79
C SER A 33 -2.88 -11.87 -5.81
N TRP A 34 -2.50 -10.62 -6.06
CA TRP A 34 -3.44 -9.50 -6.09
C TRP A 34 -4.43 -9.57 -7.25
N VAL A 35 -3.98 -10.05 -8.42
CA VAL A 35 -4.86 -10.22 -9.59
C VAL A 35 -5.84 -11.38 -9.42
N SER A 36 -5.46 -12.41 -8.64
CA SER A 36 -6.25 -13.63 -8.49
C SER A 36 -7.14 -13.65 -7.24
N ASP A 37 -6.89 -12.78 -6.28
CA ASP A 37 -7.60 -12.70 -5.01
C ASP A 37 -8.87 -11.85 -5.15
N SER A 38 -10.04 -12.44 -4.89
CA SER A 38 -11.33 -11.73 -4.95
C SER A 38 -11.51 -10.61 -3.93
N ASP A 39 -10.68 -10.57 -2.88
CA ASP A 39 -10.67 -9.49 -1.90
C ASP A 39 -9.71 -8.35 -2.30
N CYS A 40 -9.04 -8.46 -3.45
CA CYS A 40 -8.14 -7.45 -4.00
C CYS A 40 -8.73 -6.83 -5.26
N HIS A 41 -8.62 -5.51 -5.35
CA HIS A 41 -8.87 -4.73 -6.56
C HIS A 41 -7.57 -4.06 -6.99
N PHE A 42 -6.79 -4.75 -7.81
CA PHE A 42 -5.53 -4.23 -8.31
C PHE A 42 -5.77 -3.40 -9.56
N MET A 43 -5.72 -2.08 -9.40
CA MET A 43 -6.08 -1.11 -10.44
C MET A 43 -4.87 -0.56 -11.17
N GLY A 44 -5.01 -0.38 -12.47
CA GLY A 44 -4.04 0.27 -13.33
C GLY A 44 -4.57 1.56 -13.94
N MET A 45 -3.77 2.63 -13.88
CA MET A 45 -4.04 3.89 -14.58
C MET A 45 -3.34 3.91 -15.92
N TRP A 46 -4.11 4.12 -16.99
CA TRP A 46 -3.64 4.15 -18.37
C TRP A 46 -3.78 5.54 -18.97
N LYS A 47 -2.74 6.00 -19.65
CA LYS A 47 -2.71 7.23 -20.44
C LYS A 47 -2.05 6.89 -21.80
N ASP A 48 -2.71 7.24 -22.90
CA ASP A 48 -2.21 7.00 -24.26
C ASP A 48 -1.72 5.55 -24.46
N GLU A 49 -2.54 4.57 -24.05
CA GLU A 49 -2.29 3.13 -24.07
C GLU A 49 -1.14 2.62 -23.18
N ALA A 50 -0.41 3.51 -22.49
CA ALA A 50 0.63 3.14 -21.56
C ALA A 50 0.10 3.08 -20.11
N LEU A 51 0.52 2.07 -19.35
CA LEU A 51 0.30 2.00 -17.91
C LEU A 51 1.22 3.00 -17.22
N VAL A 52 0.66 3.94 -16.47
CA VAL A 52 1.41 5.04 -15.84
C VAL A 52 1.42 4.95 -14.30
N GLY A 53 0.54 4.14 -13.74
CA GLY A 53 0.49 3.93 -12.29
C GLY A 53 -0.42 2.77 -11.91
N VAL A 54 -0.23 2.28 -10.69
CA VAL A 54 -0.97 1.16 -10.10
C VAL A 54 -1.33 1.45 -8.66
N ALA A 55 -2.38 0.80 -8.14
CA ALA A 55 -2.74 0.77 -6.73
C ALA A 55 -3.62 -0.44 -6.43
N ASN A 56 -3.50 -1.02 -5.25
CA ASN A 56 -4.35 -2.10 -4.79
C ASN A 56 -5.26 -1.65 -3.64
N LEU A 57 -6.51 -2.08 -3.67
CA LEU A 57 -7.44 -2.05 -2.56
C LEU A 57 -7.71 -3.48 -2.12
N ARG A 58 -7.32 -3.81 -0.90
CA ARG A 58 -7.62 -5.11 -0.28
C ARG A 58 -8.76 -4.96 0.71
N ARG A 59 -9.77 -5.80 0.61
CA ARG A 59 -10.83 -5.93 1.61
C ARG A 59 -10.29 -6.76 2.78
N LEU A 60 -10.23 -6.15 3.97
CA LEU A 60 -9.83 -6.84 5.21
C LEU A 60 -11.05 -7.43 5.96
N SER A 61 -12.21 -6.80 5.79
CA SER A 61 -13.49 -7.25 6.33
C SER A 61 -14.63 -6.63 5.52
N PRO A 62 -15.90 -6.98 5.79
CA PRO A 62 -17.04 -6.37 5.08
C PRO A 62 -17.12 -4.84 5.18
N ALA A 63 -16.44 -4.23 6.16
CA ALA A 63 -16.49 -2.80 6.38
C ALA A 63 -15.14 -2.10 6.24
N VAL A 64 -14.02 -2.83 6.23
CA VAL A 64 -12.67 -2.28 6.31
C VAL A 64 -11.86 -2.63 5.07
N GLY A 65 -11.25 -1.62 4.45
CA GLY A 65 -10.32 -1.75 3.34
C GLY A 65 -8.92 -1.26 3.67
N TRP A 66 -7.94 -1.79 2.96
CA TRP A 66 -6.53 -1.44 3.03
C TRP A 66 -6.03 -1.03 1.65
N LEU A 67 -5.49 0.19 1.56
CA LEU A 67 -4.83 0.66 0.35
C LEU A 67 -3.34 0.36 0.42
N GLU A 68 -2.81 -0.22 -0.64
CA GLU A 68 -1.40 -0.58 -0.74
C GLU A 68 -0.88 -0.48 -2.17
N GLY A 69 0.43 -0.52 -2.35
CA GLY A 69 1.06 -0.63 -3.65
C GLY A 69 0.79 0.53 -4.61
N MET A 70 0.45 1.74 -4.10
CA MET A 70 0.29 2.88 -5.00
C MET A 70 1.64 3.32 -5.57
N ARG A 71 1.75 3.24 -6.89
CA ARG A 71 2.95 3.65 -7.64
C ARG A 71 2.55 4.48 -8.84
N ILE A 72 3.33 5.51 -9.12
CA ILE A 72 3.29 6.28 -10.37
C ILE A 72 4.70 6.24 -10.94
N LYS A 73 4.83 6.01 -12.24
CA LYS A 73 6.13 6.07 -12.92
C LYS A 73 6.90 7.31 -12.50
N PRO A 74 8.21 7.21 -12.14
CA PRO A 74 8.99 8.33 -11.61
C PRO A 74 8.93 9.59 -12.46
N GLU A 75 9.06 9.45 -13.79
CA GLU A 75 9.03 10.56 -14.75
C GLU A 75 7.66 11.22 -14.94
N LEU A 76 6.62 10.61 -14.36
CA LEU A 76 5.23 11.11 -14.40
C LEU A 76 4.74 11.62 -13.05
N GLN A 77 5.56 11.56 -12.01
CA GLN A 77 5.23 12.12 -10.72
C GLN A 77 5.08 13.65 -10.78
N GLY A 78 4.41 14.25 -9.80
CA GLY A 78 4.14 15.69 -9.78
C GLY A 78 3.07 16.20 -10.75
N LYS A 79 2.54 15.35 -11.64
CA LYS A 79 1.51 15.72 -12.65
C LYS A 79 0.06 15.48 -12.18
N GLY A 80 -0.14 15.14 -10.89
CA GLY A 80 -1.46 14.92 -10.31
C GLY A 80 -2.00 13.47 -10.44
N TYR A 81 -1.32 12.57 -11.14
CA TYR A 81 -1.79 11.21 -11.39
C TYR A 81 -1.95 10.39 -10.09
N GLY A 82 -1.06 10.57 -9.12
CA GLY A 82 -1.22 9.91 -7.82
C GLY A 82 -2.50 10.32 -7.10
N ARG A 83 -2.88 11.61 -7.18
CA ARG A 83 -4.15 12.09 -6.60
C ARG A 83 -5.35 11.56 -7.39
N GLU A 84 -5.29 11.55 -8.72
CA GLU A 84 -6.36 11.00 -9.58
C GLU A 84 -6.61 9.52 -9.23
N LEU A 85 -5.53 8.72 -9.10
CA LEU A 85 -5.62 7.32 -8.73
C LEU A 85 -6.17 7.13 -7.32
N ALA A 86 -5.69 7.92 -6.32
CA ALA A 86 -6.19 7.85 -4.95
C ALA A 86 -7.71 8.14 -4.86
N VAL A 87 -8.19 9.15 -5.59
CA VAL A 87 -9.63 9.46 -5.66
C VAL A 87 -10.44 8.29 -6.22
N GLU A 88 -9.93 7.64 -7.27
CA GLU A 88 -10.60 6.48 -7.85
C GLU A 88 -10.63 5.29 -6.88
N MET A 89 -9.53 5.03 -6.16
CA MET A 89 -9.49 3.98 -5.12
C MET A 89 -10.51 4.25 -4.01
N MET A 90 -10.69 5.50 -3.60
CA MET A 90 -11.72 5.87 -2.61
C MET A 90 -13.14 5.69 -3.17
N ARG A 91 -13.35 5.99 -4.46
CA ARG A 91 -14.63 5.76 -5.14
C ARG A 91 -14.95 4.27 -5.18
N LEU A 92 -13.98 3.45 -5.54
CA LEU A 92 -14.09 2.00 -5.55
C LEU A 92 -14.44 1.47 -4.15
N ALA A 93 -13.70 1.88 -3.12
CA ALA A 93 -13.95 1.47 -1.74
C ALA A 93 -15.40 1.78 -1.28
N ARG A 94 -15.93 2.95 -1.66
CA ARG A 94 -17.33 3.31 -1.38
C ARG A 94 -18.33 2.40 -2.12
N ASN A 95 -18.07 2.08 -3.38
CA ASN A 95 -18.90 1.20 -4.19
C ASN A 95 -18.93 -0.23 -3.60
N GLU A 96 -17.81 -0.68 -3.06
CA GLU A 96 -17.70 -1.95 -2.33
C GLU A 96 -18.35 -1.93 -0.93
N GLY A 97 -18.93 -0.80 -0.53
CA GLY A 97 -19.62 -0.65 0.75
C GLY A 97 -18.68 -0.51 1.97
N LEU A 98 -17.39 -0.33 1.76
CA LEU A 98 -16.43 -0.15 2.84
C LEU A 98 -16.72 1.15 3.62
N LYS A 99 -16.57 1.09 4.94
CA LYS A 99 -16.83 2.20 5.87
C LYS A 99 -15.55 2.87 6.33
N GLU A 100 -14.48 2.09 6.42
CA GLU A 100 -13.18 2.50 6.88
C GLU A 100 -12.13 2.11 5.87
N LEU A 101 -11.15 3.00 5.67
CA LEU A 101 -10.07 2.79 4.71
C LEU A 101 -8.75 3.19 5.36
N TYR A 102 -7.81 2.28 5.37
CA TYR A 102 -6.50 2.45 5.96
C TYR A 102 -5.38 2.27 4.92
N PHE A 103 -4.23 2.84 5.21
CA PHE A 103 -2.98 2.57 4.49
C PHE A 103 -1.79 2.86 5.42
N SER A 104 -0.62 2.38 5.07
CA SER A 104 0.64 2.78 5.70
C SER A 104 1.60 3.39 4.69
N THR A 105 2.45 4.29 5.16
CA THR A 105 3.52 4.88 4.36
C THR A 105 4.68 5.26 5.28
N TYR A 106 5.88 5.42 4.72
CA TYR A 106 7.01 5.92 5.48
C TYR A 106 6.74 7.33 5.98
N PHE A 107 7.25 7.64 7.18
CA PHE A 107 7.03 8.92 7.86
C PHE A 107 7.55 10.13 7.07
N ASP A 108 8.53 9.94 6.20
CA ASP A 108 9.16 10.93 5.33
C ASP A 108 8.59 10.97 3.90
N ASN A 109 7.64 10.09 3.58
CA ASN A 109 6.93 10.11 2.29
C ASN A 109 5.89 11.24 2.26
N LEU A 110 6.40 12.49 2.26
CA LEU A 110 5.57 13.69 2.33
C LEU A 110 4.59 13.80 1.16
N ALA A 111 4.94 13.27 -0.01
CA ALA A 111 4.06 13.28 -1.19
C ALA A 111 2.80 12.44 -0.94
N SER A 112 2.96 11.20 -0.47
CA SER A 112 1.84 10.30 -0.13
C SER A 112 1.00 10.89 1.01
N ILE A 113 1.65 11.34 2.09
CA ILE A 113 0.98 11.93 3.26
C ILE A 113 0.11 13.11 2.81
N LYS A 114 0.67 14.08 2.08
CA LYS A 114 -0.05 15.29 1.63
C LYS A 114 -1.24 14.96 0.74
N ILE A 115 -1.11 14.00 -0.18
CA ILE A 115 -2.23 13.59 -1.04
C ILE A 115 -3.36 13.03 -0.18
N ASN A 116 -3.05 12.07 0.70
CA ASN A 116 -4.07 11.35 1.47
C ASN A 116 -4.72 12.25 2.54
N GLU A 117 -3.96 13.11 3.22
CA GLU A 117 -4.52 14.11 4.14
C GLU A 117 -5.47 15.08 3.40
N SER A 118 -5.12 15.50 2.17
CA SER A 118 -6.01 16.33 1.34
C SER A 118 -7.32 15.65 0.93
N LEU A 119 -7.37 14.31 1.02
CA LEU A 119 -8.54 13.48 0.73
C LEU A 119 -9.31 13.05 1.99
N GLY A 120 -8.89 13.55 3.16
CA GLY A 120 -9.59 13.34 4.43
C GLY A 120 -9.05 12.21 5.29
N PHE A 121 -7.91 11.60 4.92
CA PHE A 121 -7.23 10.69 5.83
C PHE A 121 -6.59 11.45 6.98
N SER A 122 -6.55 10.82 8.15
CA SER A 122 -5.85 11.33 9.33
C SER A 122 -4.85 10.29 9.83
N ARG A 123 -3.75 10.73 10.42
CA ARG A 123 -2.77 9.86 11.01
C ARG A 123 -3.32 9.27 12.31
N VAL A 124 -3.33 7.93 12.41
CA VAL A 124 -3.89 7.20 13.57
C VAL A 124 -2.83 6.44 14.36
N ALA A 125 -1.69 6.10 13.74
CA ALA A 125 -0.61 5.39 14.41
C ALA A 125 0.75 5.64 13.73
N VAL A 126 1.82 5.42 14.48
CA VAL A 126 3.20 5.36 13.98
C VAL A 126 3.79 4.02 14.39
N PHE A 127 4.40 3.31 13.45
CA PHE A 127 5.06 2.03 13.69
C PHE A 127 6.58 2.18 13.50
N THR A 128 7.35 1.51 14.34
CA THR A 128 8.79 1.38 14.19
C THR A 128 9.12 -0.06 13.81
N ASN A 129 9.76 -0.25 12.65
CA ASN A 129 10.26 -1.56 12.26
C ASN A 129 11.57 -1.83 12.99
N LEU A 130 11.69 -3.01 13.59
CA LEU A 130 12.90 -3.50 14.23
C LEU A 130 13.36 -4.74 13.48
N GLU A 131 14.61 -4.77 13.07
CA GLU A 131 15.26 -5.92 12.45
C GLU A 131 16.32 -6.48 13.39
N LEU A 132 16.41 -7.80 13.48
CA LEU A 132 17.47 -8.52 14.16
C LEU A 132 18.15 -9.48 13.16
N GLU A 133 19.40 -9.21 12.85
CA GLU A 133 20.23 -10.11 12.05
C GLU A 133 20.71 -11.30 12.91
N LEU A 134 20.18 -12.49 12.63
CA LEU A 134 20.60 -13.71 13.32
C LEU A 134 21.90 -14.21 12.72
N LYS A 135 23.00 -14.16 13.47
CA LYS A 135 24.26 -14.74 13.04
C LYS A 135 24.21 -16.27 13.15
N PRO A 136 24.71 -17.06 12.17
CA PRO A 136 24.57 -18.52 12.12
C PRO A 136 25.24 -19.30 13.27
N SER A 137 25.99 -18.64 14.16
CA SER A 137 26.80 -19.27 15.21
C SER A 137 26.25 -19.12 16.62
N VAL A 138 25.03 -18.68 16.79
CA VAL A 138 24.43 -18.55 18.12
C VAL A 138 23.32 -19.58 18.24
N ASP A 139 23.56 -20.63 19.07
CA ASP A 139 22.48 -21.46 19.64
C ASP A 139 21.65 -20.56 20.55
N LEU A 140 20.70 -19.86 19.95
CA LEU A 140 19.72 -19.10 20.68
C LEU A 140 18.55 -20.04 21.01
N GLU A 141 18.46 -20.50 22.24
CA GLU A 141 17.15 -20.73 22.81
C GLU A 141 16.43 -19.40 22.84
N ILE A 142 15.75 -19.07 21.74
CA ILE A 142 14.93 -17.85 21.65
C ILE A 142 13.68 -18.10 22.48
N GLU A 143 13.74 -17.81 23.77
CA GLU A 143 12.54 -17.54 24.54
C GLU A 143 11.93 -16.25 23.96
N LEU A 144 11.06 -16.39 22.95
CA LEU A 144 10.21 -15.29 22.50
C LEU A 144 9.27 -14.92 23.64
N LYS A 145 9.74 -14.09 24.54
CA LYS A 145 8.87 -13.34 25.42
C LYS A 145 8.19 -12.29 24.53
N TYR A 146 7.06 -12.68 23.99
CA TYR A 146 6.11 -11.68 23.53
C TYR A 146 5.83 -10.77 24.72
N ALA A 147 6.40 -9.56 24.71
CA ALA A 147 5.80 -8.46 25.44
C ALA A 147 4.40 -8.33 24.84
N GLY A 148 3.41 -8.94 25.50
CA GLY A 148 2.08 -9.07 24.96
C GLY A 148 1.53 -7.70 24.65
N LEU A 149 1.32 -7.40 23.37
CA LEU A 149 0.32 -6.46 22.97
C LEU A 149 -1.00 -7.07 23.44
N GLN A 150 -1.50 -6.64 24.58
CA GLN A 150 -2.87 -6.93 24.95
C GLN A 150 -3.76 -6.16 23.98
N ILE A 151 -4.41 -6.89 23.08
CA ILE A 151 -5.46 -6.36 22.25
C ILE A 151 -6.52 -5.80 23.21
N GLY A 152 -6.68 -4.46 23.24
CA GLY A 152 -7.67 -3.79 24.09
C GLY A 152 -7.12 -2.80 25.13
N GLN A 153 -5.82 -2.49 25.16
CA GLN A 153 -5.34 -1.32 25.88
C GLN A 153 -5.41 -0.09 24.98
N GLU A 154 -6.08 0.96 25.46
CA GLU A 154 -6.06 2.28 24.85
C GLU A 154 -4.61 2.71 24.64
N ILE A 155 -4.31 3.14 23.43
CA ILE A 155 -2.99 3.71 23.09
C ILE A 155 -2.86 5.00 23.91
N PRO A 156 -1.82 5.18 24.75
CA PRO A 156 -1.64 6.42 25.49
C PRO A 156 -1.56 7.59 24.50
N GLU A 157 -2.28 8.68 24.76
CA GLU A 157 -2.11 9.92 24.05
C GLU A 157 -0.64 10.33 24.11
N ILE A 158 0.01 10.42 22.95
CA ILE A 158 1.35 10.99 22.84
C ILE A 158 1.14 12.50 22.81
N GLU A 159 1.38 13.16 23.94
CA GLU A 159 1.49 14.61 23.97
C GLU A 159 2.57 15.07 22.98
N ALA A 160 2.22 16.06 22.16
CA ALA A 160 3.03 16.63 21.06
C ALA A 160 4.21 17.47 21.60
#